data_d9acc39d4e802dd2937377a6ec0d7b09
#
_entry.id   d9acc39d4e802dd2937377a6ec0d7b09
#
_cell.length_a   1.000
_cell.length_b   1.000
_cell.length_c   1.000
_cell.angle_alpha   90.00
_cell.angle_beta   90.00
_cell.angle_gamma   90.00
#
_symmetry.space_group_name_H-M   'P 1'
#
loop_
_entity.id
_entity.type
_entity.pdbx_description
1 polymer ?
#
loop_
_entity_poly.entity_id
_entity_poly.type
_entity_poly.pdbx_seq_one_letter_code
_entity_poly.pdbx_strand_id
1 'polypeptide(L)'
;MAEINSHPLLFTFRDVITGDGFLAGVTLSGRALVVQEGTEWWMYGVRPGAIAETAATAQELLLRFPNRYREIVFDIASECRTFDLFKEEVERFFYEPDPEEERRWEDAVAHIRSSNLAPPPPFSNLPREAPETRPSQIAIERLDGVSKRFMPTDNVSATYLVPMAA
;
A
#
# COMPACT_ATOMS: atom_id res chain seq x y z
N MET A 1 -28.26 -5.31 8.34
CA MET A 1 -27.00 -5.21 7.59
C MET A 1 -26.08 -4.24 8.30
N ALA A 2 -24.95 -4.72 8.79
CA ALA A 2 -23.96 -3.84 9.32
C ALA A 2 -23.47 -2.93 8.18
N GLU A 3 -23.55 -1.63 8.38
CA GLU A 3 -22.84 -0.71 7.52
C GLU A 3 -21.36 -1.02 7.67
N ILE A 4 -20.82 -1.68 6.68
CA ILE A 4 -19.38 -1.93 6.62
C ILE A 4 -18.76 -0.58 6.28
N ASN A 5 -18.21 0.09 7.27
CA ASN A 5 -17.40 1.29 7.10
C ASN A 5 -16.08 0.89 6.42
N SER A 6 -16.14 0.70 5.11
CA SER A 6 -14.98 0.33 4.30
C SER A 6 -14.56 1.51 3.46
N HIS A 7 -13.26 1.81 3.51
CA HIS A 7 -12.67 2.92 2.77
C HIS A 7 -11.58 2.39 1.84
N PRO A 8 -11.81 2.38 0.52
CA PRO A 8 -10.76 2.00 -0.43
C PRO A 8 -9.74 3.11 -0.55
N LEU A 9 -8.47 2.74 -0.43
CA LEU A 9 -7.36 3.67 -0.47
C LEU A 9 -6.34 3.26 -1.53
N LEU A 10 -5.73 4.26 -2.13
CA LEU A 10 -4.51 4.10 -2.92
C LEU A 10 -3.35 4.55 -2.05
N PHE A 11 -2.25 3.81 -2.08
CA PHE A 11 -1.04 4.20 -1.35
C PHE A 11 0.19 4.11 -2.22
N THR A 12 1.18 4.92 -1.90
CA THR A 12 2.49 4.87 -2.50
C THR A 12 3.52 4.55 -1.41
N PHE A 13 4.56 3.84 -1.81
CA PHE A 13 5.68 3.51 -0.95
C PHE A 13 6.97 3.73 -1.74
N ARG A 14 7.96 4.30 -1.07
CA ARG A 14 9.30 4.47 -1.64
C ARG A 14 10.32 4.39 -0.52
N ASP A 15 11.26 3.46 -0.65
CA ASP A 15 12.32 3.31 0.33
C ASP A 15 13.58 2.71 -0.31
N VAL A 16 14.68 2.86 0.39
CA VAL A 16 15.96 2.24 0.07
C VAL A 16 16.18 1.06 1.01
N ILE A 17 16.40 -0.10 0.44
CA ILE A 17 16.55 -1.36 1.17
C ILE A 17 17.97 -1.88 1.02
N THR A 18 18.64 -2.10 2.14
CA THR A 18 19.97 -2.72 2.17
C THR A 18 19.83 -4.22 2.32
N GLY A 19 20.36 -4.98 1.37
CA GLY A 19 20.43 -6.42 1.42
C GLY A 19 21.87 -6.93 1.55
N ASP A 20 22.05 -8.24 1.41
CA ASP A 20 23.37 -8.88 1.41
C ASP A 20 24.07 -8.64 0.07
N GLY A 21 25.01 -7.70 0.06
CA GLY A 21 25.79 -7.36 -1.13
C GLY A 21 25.05 -6.51 -2.16
N PHE A 22 23.91 -5.91 -1.81
CA PHE A 22 23.20 -5.00 -2.70
C PHE A 22 22.46 -3.88 -1.96
N LEU A 23 22.19 -2.82 -2.68
CA LEU A 23 21.34 -1.72 -2.26
C LEU A 23 20.24 -1.57 -3.30
N ALA A 24 18.98 -1.59 -2.86
CA ALA A 24 17.83 -1.53 -3.75
C ALA A 24 16.91 -0.34 -3.42
N GLY A 25 16.40 0.30 -4.46
CA GLY A 25 15.28 1.23 -4.35
C GLY A 25 13.97 0.51 -4.69
N VAL A 26 13.00 0.59 -3.80
CA VAL A 26 11.67 0.01 -4.00
C VAL A 26 10.65 1.12 -4.05
N THR A 27 9.91 1.19 -5.15
CA THR A 27 8.83 2.16 -5.36
C THR A 27 7.59 1.42 -5.79
N LEU A 28 6.46 1.67 -5.14
CA LEU A 28 5.21 1.07 -5.56
C LEU A 28 4.02 2.02 -5.43
N SER A 29 3.03 1.76 -6.24
CA SER A 29 1.66 2.25 -6.08
C SER A 29 0.76 1.05 -5.84
N GLY A 30 0.05 1.05 -4.72
CA GLY A 30 -0.75 -0.08 -4.30
C GLY A 30 -2.17 0.31 -3.90
N ARG A 31 -2.94 -0.71 -3.53
CA ARG A 31 -4.33 -0.59 -3.10
C ARG A 31 -4.51 -1.24 -1.74
N ALA A 32 -5.29 -0.61 -0.90
CA ALA A 32 -5.64 -1.14 0.42
C ALA A 32 -7.08 -0.80 0.78
N LEU A 33 -7.65 -1.59 1.68
CA LEU A 33 -9.00 -1.39 2.19
C LEU A 33 -8.93 -1.18 3.69
N VAL A 34 -9.46 -0.06 4.17
CA VAL A 34 -9.62 0.18 5.60
C VAL A 34 -11.03 -0.18 6.03
N VAL A 35 -11.14 -0.95 7.11
CA VAL A 35 -12.40 -1.41 7.66
C VAL A 35 -12.40 -1.17 9.16
N GLN A 36 -13.50 -0.63 9.68
CA GLN A 36 -13.72 -0.59 11.12
C GLN A 36 -14.46 -1.85 11.56
N GLU A 37 -13.85 -2.61 12.44
CA GLU A 37 -14.40 -3.82 13.02
C GLU A 37 -14.56 -3.63 14.54
N GLY A 38 -15.79 -3.38 14.98
CA GLY A 38 -16.04 -3.02 16.38
C GLY A 38 -15.37 -1.70 16.77
N THR A 39 -14.44 -1.75 17.71
CA THR A 39 -13.66 -0.57 18.16
C THR A 39 -12.29 -0.47 17.51
N GLU A 40 -11.90 -1.46 16.72
CA GLU A 40 -10.59 -1.52 16.07
C GLU A 40 -10.68 -1.15 14.59
N TRP A 41 -9.60 -0.60 14.10
CA TRP A 41 -9.42 -0.30 12.70
C TRP A 41 -8.45 -1.29 12.07
N TRP A 42 -8.82 -1.82 10.90
CA TRP A 42 -8.01 -2.75 10.12
C TRP A 42 -7.72 -2.18 8.74
N MET A 43 -6.52 -2.40 8.27
CA MET A 43 -6.13 -2.07 6.89
C MET A 43 -5.57 -3.33 6.23
N TYR A 44 -6.28 -3.77 5.21
CA TYR A 44 -5.94 -4.94 4.42
C TYR A 44 -5.32 -4.51 3.10
N GLY A 45 -4.17 -5.06 2.76
CA GLY A 45 -3.61 -4.88 1.44
C GLY A 45 -4.49 -5.58 0.40
N VAL A 46 -4.67 -4.93 -0.71
CA VAL A 46 -5.32 -5.50 -1.89
C VAL A 46 -4.27 -5.82 -2.94
N ARG A 47 -3.34 -4.90 -3.10
CA ARG A 47 -2.13 -5.12 -3.87
C ARG A 47 -0.98 -4.30 -3.28
N PRO A 48 -0.07 -4.93 -2.58
CA PRO A 48 0.02 -6.37 -2.26
C PRO A 48 -1.10 -6.83 -1.33
N GLY A 49 -1.57 -8.08 -1.50
CA GLY A 49 -2.70 -8.64 -0.77
C GLY A 49 -2.34 -9.32 0.55
N ALA A 50 -1.10 -9.78 0.71
CA ALA A 50 -0.68 -10.54 1.89
C ALA A 50 -0.16 -9.66 3.04
N ILE A 51 -0.78 -8.51 3.27
CA ILE A 51 -0.42 -7.57 4.33
C ILE A 51 -1.66 -7.07 5.04
N ALA A 52 -1.62 -7.06 6.35
CA ALA A 52 -2.67 -6.46 7.18
C ALA A 52 -2.05 -5.77 8.41
N GLU A 53 -2.70 -4.72 8.86
CA GLU A 53 -2.32 -4.00 10.07
C GLU A 53 -3.56 -3.57 10.83
N THR A 54 -3.44 -3.39 12.12
CA THR A 54 -4.52 -2.95 13.00
C THR A 54 -4.06 -1.84 13.93
N ALA A 55 -5.00 -0.99 14.32
CA ALA A 55 -4.75 0.07 15.29
C ALA A 55 -6.05 0.47 16.00
N ALA A 56 -5.92 1.14 17.13
CA ALA A 56 -7.06 1.67 17.89
C ALA A 56 -7.72 2.86 17.18
N THR A 57 -6.97 3.59 16.34
CA THR A 57 -7.47 4.73 15.56
C THR A 57 -7.10 4.58 14.09
N ALA A 58 -7.94 5.14 13.24
CA ALA A 58 -7.67 5.17 11.80
C ALA A 58 -6.38 5.95 11.46
N GLN A 59 -6.14 7.04 12.17
CA GLN A 59 -4.93 7.85 11.98
C GLN A 59 -3.65 7.07 12.28
N GLU A 60 -3.63 6.34 13.37
CA GLU A 60 -2.51 5.46 13.73
C GLU A 60 -2.30 4.36 12.71
N LEU A 61 -3.39 3.78 12.22
CA LEU A 61 -3.37 2.74 11.20
C LEU A 61 -2.69 3.20 9.90
N LEU A 62 -3.01 4.41 9.44
CA LEU A 62 -2.40 4.99 8.24
C LEU A 62 -0.89 5.20 8.37
N LEU A 63 -0.39 5.41 9.59
CA LEU A 63 1.04 5.51 9.88
C LEU A 63 1.71 4.14 9.97
N ARG A 64 1.02 3.15 10.52
CA ARG A 64 1.56 1.79 10.73
C ARG A 64 1.67 0.97 9.45
N PHE A 65 0.73 1.12 8.55
CA PHE A 65 0.67 0.26 7.36
C PHE A 65 1.92 0.36 6.46
N PRO A 66 2.44 1.56 6.12
CA PRO A 66 3.68 1.66 5.34
C PRO A 66 4.89 1.06 6.07
N ASN A 67 4.94 1.20 7.39
CA ASN A 67 6.01 0.60 8.20
C ASN A 67 5.94 -0.94 8.18
N ARG A 68 4.73 -1.49 8.20
CA ARG A 68 4.53 -2.94 8.08
C ARG A 68 5.05 -3.46 6.73
N TYR A 69 4.76 -2.77 5.66
CA TYR A 69 5.30 -3.12 4.33
C TYR A 69 6.83 -3.03 4.31
N ARG A 70 7.40 -1.98 4.91
CA ARG A 70 8.86 -1.82 5.02
C ARG A 70 9.49 -3.01 5.74
N GLU A 71 8.93 -3.45 6.86
CA GLU A 71 9.40 -4.62 7.61
C GLU A 71 9.41 -5.87 6.74
N ILE A 72 8.32 -6.11 6.00
CA ILE A 72 8.22 -7.26 5.10
C ILE A 72 9.30 -7.23 4.02
N VAL A 73 9.54 -6.08 3.41
CA VAL A 73 10.56 -5.93 2.37
C VAL A 73 11.98 -6.12 2.94
N PHE A 74 12.24 -5.64 4.15
CA PHE A 74 13.50 -5.89 4.85
C PHE A 74 13.68 -7.37 5.18
N ASP A 75 12.64 -8.06 5.62
CA ASP A 75 12.68 -9.50 5.89
C ASP A 75 13.01 -10.29 4.62
N ILE A 76 12.37 -9.95 3.50
CA ILE A 76 12.68 -10.55 2.20
C ILE A 76 14.14 -10.29 1.83
N ALA A 77 14.64 -9.07 2.01
CA ALA A 77 16.04 -8.74 1.71
C ALA A 77 17.02 -9.54 2.56
N SER A 78 16.69 -9.78 3.83
CA SER A 78 17.54 -10.57 4.73
C SER A 78 17.64 -12.05 4.35
N GLU A 79 16.65 -12.57 3.64
CA GLU A 79 16.59 -13.96 3.19
C GLU A 79 17.17 -14.18 1.79
N CYS A 80 17.36 -13.10 1.03
CA CYS A 80 17.84 -13.15 -0.35
C CYS A 80 19.35 -12.84 -0.41
N ARG A 81 20.12 -13.67 -1.10
CA ARG A 81 21.56 -13.52 -1.24
C ARG A 81 21.98 -12.61 -2.41
N THR A 82 21.08 -12.34 -3.33
CA THR A 82 21.35 -11.54 -4.52
C THR A 82 20.23 -10.53 -4.74
N PHE A 83 20.56 -9.45 -5.44
CA PHE A 83 19.56 -8.47 -5.87
C PHE A 83 18.48 -9.10 -6.76
N ASP A 84 18.85 -9.99 -7.67
CA ASP A 84 17.90 -10.61 -8.60
C ASP A 84 16.86 -11.45 -7.85
N LEU A 85 17.27 -12.22 -6.85
CA LEU A 85 16.36 -12.99 -6.00
C LEU A 85 15.46 -12.05 -5.17
N PHE A 86 16.03 -11.01 -4.61
CA PHE A 86 15.27 -9.99 -3.88
C PHE A 86 14.17 -9.37 -4.75
N LYS A 87 14.54 -8.93 -5.94
CA LYS A 87 13.61 -8.34 -6.90
C LYS A 87 12.47 -9.31 -7.24
N GLU A 88 12.80 -10.56 -7.54
CA GLU A 88 11.83 -11.60 -7.87
C GLU A 88 10.84 -11.84 -6.72
N GLU A 89 11.34 -11.96 -5.48
CA GLU A 89 10.51 -12.22 -4.32
C GLU A 89 9.60 -11.03 -3.96
N VAL A 90 10.10 -9.80 -4.05
CA VAL A 90 9.30 -8.60 -3.80
C VAL A 90 8.23 -8.41 -4.87
N GLU A 91 8.58 -8.64 -6.13
CA GLU A 91 7.61 -8.60 -7.23
C GLU A 91 6.54 -9.68 -7.06
N ARG A 92 6.92 -10.89 -6.70
CA ARG A 92 6.00 -11.99 -6.44
C ARG A 92 5.04 -11.66 -5.30
N PHE A 93 5.54 -11.14 -4.19
CA PHE A 93 4.72 -10.69 -3.07
C PHE A 93 3.71 -9.62 -3.49
N PHE A 94 4.15 -8.65 -4.31
CA PHE A 94 3.29 -7.57 -4.79
C PHE A 94 2.20 -8.06 -5.76
N TYR A 95 2.54 -8.95 -6.67
CA TYR A 95 1.64 -9.41 -7.73
C TYR A 95 0.83 -10.65 -7.36
N GLU A 96 1.07 -11.28 -6.22
CA GLU A 96 0.30 -12.43 -5.78
C GLU A 96 -1.19 -12.06 -5.68
N PRO A 97 -2.07 -12.75 -6.45
CA PRO A 97 -3.47 -12.37 -6.48
C PRO A 97 -4.20 -12.75 -5.20
N ASP A 98 -5.03 -11.86 -4.72
CA ASP A 98 -6.02 -12.13 -3.67
C ASP A 98 -7.40 -11.73 -4.20
N PRO A 99 -8.11 -12.64 -4.87
CA PRO A 99 -9.38 -12.33 -5.53
C PRO A 99 -10.47 -11.86 -4.57
N GLU A 100 -10.44 -12.32 -3.32
CA GLU A 100 -11.43 -11.91 -2.31
C GLU A 100 -11.23 -10.44 -1.91
N GLU A 101 -10.00 -10.05 -1.62
CA GLU A 101 -9.69 -8.67 -1.26
C GLU A 101 -9.86 -7.71 -2.45
N GLU A 102 -9.54 -8.15 -3.66
CA GLU A 102 -9.80 -7.36 -4.86
C GLU A 102 -11.29 -7.11 -5.06
N ARG A 103 -12.12 -8.12 -4.87
CA ARG A 103 -13.59 -7.97 -4.96
C ARG A 103 -14.12 -7.03 -3.87
N ARG A 104 -13.67 -7.17 -2.63
CA ARG A 104 -14.07 -6.29 -1.53
C ARG A 104 -13.71 -4.84 -1.80
N TRP A 105 -12.54 -4.60 -2.37
CA TRP A 105 -12.10 -3.27 -2.73
C TRP A 105 -12.94 -2.67 -3.86
N GLU A 106 -13.22 -3.44 -4.91
CA GLU A 106 -14.09 -3.03 -6.01
C GLU A 106 -15.51 -2.72 -5.53
N ASP A 107 -16.07 -3.54 -4.65
CA ASP A 107 -17.37 -3.29 -4.04
C ASP A 107 -17.38 -2.00 -3.22
N ALA A 108 -16.32 -1.75 -2.46
CA ALA A 108 -16.18 -0.52 -1.69
C ALA A 108 -16.06 0.71 -2.58
N VAL A 109 -15.32 0.63 -3.69
CA VAL A 109 -15.22 1.70 -4.69
C VAL A 109 -16.60 1.96 -5.32
N ALA A 110 -17.31 0.92 -5.71
CA ALA A 110 -18.65 1.06 -6.27
C ALA A 110 -19.62 1.71 -5.29
N HIS A 111 -19.55 1.33 -4.02
CA HIS A 111 -20.36 1.90 -2.96
C HIS A 111 -20.08 3.41 -2.77
N ILE A 112 -18.83 3.81 -2.72
CA ILE A 112 -18.44 5.22 -2.59
C ILE A 112 -18.90 6.04 -3.80
N ARG A 113 -18.75 5.49 -5.00
CA ARG A 113 -19.17 6.17 -6.24
C ARG A 113 -20.69 6.32 -6.35
N SER A 114 -21.46 5.44 -5.70
CA SER A 114 -22.92 5.51 -5.71
C SER A 114 -23.50 6.29 -4.53
N SER A 115 -22.72 6.55 -3.48
CA SER A 115 -23.14 7.27 -2.29
C SER A 115 -22.62 8.70 -2.29
N ASN A 116 -23.42 9.64 -1.77
CA ASN A 116 -22.99 11.04 -1.61
C ASN A 116 -22.47 11.33 -0.20
N LEU A 117 -22.16 10.28 0.56
CA LEU A 117 -21.67 10.41 1.92
C LEU A 117 -20.18 10.76 1.93
N ALA A 118 -19.82 11.85 2.59
CA ALA A 118 -18.44 12.21 2.80
C ALA A 118 -17.79 11.23 3.77
N PRO A 119 -16.55 10.78 3.51
CA PRO A 119 -15.84 9.93 4.44
C PRO A 119 -15.50 10.70 5.73
N PRO A 120 -15.46 10.02 6.88
CA PRO A 120 -15.08 10.67 8.14
C PRO A 120 -13.57 10.98 8.18
N PRO A 121 -13.13 11.91 9.05
CA PRO A 121 -11.71 12.09 9.32
C PRO A 121 -11.08 10.79 9.86
N PRO A 122 -9.82 10.47 9.58
CA PRO A 122 -8.85 11.28 8.81
C PRO A 122 -8.97 11.16 7.29
N PHE A 123 -9.85 10.30 6.76
CA PHE A 123 -9.96 10.02 5.33
C PHE A 123 -10.41 11.24 4.53
N SER A 124 -11.27 12.07 5.09
CA SER A 124 -11.71 13.33 4.46
C SER A 124 -10.58 14.32 4.22
N ASN A 125 -9.48 14.19 4.94
CA ASN A 125 -8.30 15.06 4.83
C ASN A 125 -7.24 14.53 3.86
N LEU A 126 -7.41 13.31 3.34
CA LEU A 126 -6.47 12.73 2.38
C LEU A 126 -6.67 13.33 0.98
N PRO A 127 -5.57 13.51 0.23
CA PRO A 127 -5.68 13.86 -1.19
C PRO A 127 -6.49 12.80 -1.94
N ARG A 128 -7.20 13.22 -2.97
CA ARG A 128 -8.00 12.32 -3.80
C ARG A 128 -7.27 11.98 -5.09
N GLU A 129 -7.26 10.70 -5.42
CA GLU A 129 -6.64 10.19 -6.64
C GLU A 129 -7.49 9.04 -7.18
N ALA A 130 -7.73 9.04 -8.49
CA ALA A 130 -8.48 7.96 -9.12
C ALA A 130 -7.59 6.75 -9.39
N PRO A 131 -8.10 5.51 -9.22
CA PRO A 131 -7.34 4.30 -9.51
C PRO A 131 -6.80 4.23 -10.94
N GLU A 132 -7.51 4.80 -11.88
CA GLU A 132 -7.14 4.86 -13.29
C GLU A 132 -5.92 5.77 -13.53
N THR A 133 -5.81 6.83 -12.73
CA THR A 133 -4.68 7.75 -12.77
C THR A 133 -3.45 7.18 -12.08
N ARG A 134 -3.67 6.36 -11.06
CA ARG A 134 -2.60 5.73 -10.28
C ARG A 134 -2.77 4.21 -10.29
N PRO A 135 -2.32 3.54 -11.36
CA PRO A 135 -2.41 2.09 -11.45
C PRO A 135 -1.51 1.40 -10.43
N SER A 136 -1.89 0.18 -10.04
CA SER A 136 -1.07 -0.66 -9.18
C SER A 136 0.18 -1.11 -9.94
N GLN A 137 1.36 -0.76 -9.43
CA GLN A 137 2.63 -1.09 -10.05
C GLN A 137 3.77 -1.05 -9.04
N ILE A 138 4.82 -1.78 -9.33
CA ILE A 138 6.04 -1.80 -8.52
C ILE A 138 7.27 -1.65 -9.42
N ALA A 139 8.28 -0.95 -8.93
CA ALA A 139 9.57 -0.83 -9.56
C ALA A 139 10.66 -1.08 -8.52
N ILE A 140 11.61 -1.94 -8.84
CA ILE A 140 12.74 -2.29 -7.98
C ILE A 140 14.01 -2.04 -8.78
N GLU A 141 14.84 -1.15 -8.26
CA GLU A 141 16.05 -0.69 -8.93
C GLU A 141 17.28 -0.99 -8.06
N ARG A 142 18.35 -1.51 -8.67
CA ARG A 142 19.61 -1.65 -7.98
C ARG A 142 20.35 -0.32 -7.92
N LEU A 143 20.76 0.10 -6.72
CA LEU A 143 21.38 1.42 -6.48
C LEU A 143 22.90 1.37 -6.32
N ASP A 144 23.44 0.23 -5.91
CA ASP A 144 24.88 0.05 -5.73
C ASP A 144 25.57 -0.16 -7.08
N GLY A 145 26.21 0.87 -7.56
CA GLY A 145 27.12 0.80 -8.69
C GLY A 145 26.81 1.65 -9.91
N VAL A 146 25.61 2.14 -10.19
CA VAL A 146 25.38 2.86 -11.45
C VAL A 146 24.32 3.97 -11.43
N SER A 147 23.36 4.01 -10.53
CA SER A 147 22.28 4.98 -10.66
C SER A 147 22.25 6.02 -9.55
N LYS A 148 22.48 7.28 -9.92
CA LYS A 148 22.33 8.45 -9.05
C LYS A 148 20.90 9.00 -9.06
N ARG A 149 19.93 8.30 -9.66
CA ARG A 149 18.58 8.82 -9.88
C ARG A 149 17.64 8.65 -8.69
N PHE A 150 17.96 7.75 -7.78
CA PHE A 150 17.18 7.50 -6.60
C PHE A 150 17.77 8.28 -5.43
N MET A 151 17.05 9.28 -4.93
CA MET A 151 17.51 10.08 -3.79
C MET A 151 16.99 9.47 -2.50
N PRO A 152 17.87 9.12 -1.54
CA PRO A 152 17.45 8.56 -0.24
C PRO A 152 16.55 9.48 0.58
N THR A 153 16.58 10.77 0.30
CA THR A 153 15.73 11.76 0.97
C THR A 153 14.26 11.72 0.54
N ASP A 154 13.96 10.96 -0.51
CA ASP A 154 12.60 10.87 -1.05
C ASP A 154 11.83 9.65 -0.51
N ASN A 155 12.08 9.27 0.73
CA ASN A 155 11.29 8.25 1.42
C ASN A 155 9.88 8.80 1.67
N VAL A 156 9.04 8.74 0.65
CA VAL A 156 7.68 9.24 0.72
C VAL A 156 6.70 8.09 0.63
N SER A 157 5.99 7.87 1.72
CA SER A 157 4.77 7.08 1.70
C SER A 157 3.60 8.05 1.72
N ALA A 158 2.73 7.96 0.73
CA ALA A 158 1.54 8.78 0.63
C ALA A 158 0.31 7.88 0.49
N THR A 159 -0.78 8.32 1.09
CA THR A 159 -2.06 7.62 1.02
C THR A 159 -3.10 8.54 0.39
N TYR A 160 -3.88 8.00 -0.50
CA TYR A 160 -4.88 8.71 -1.26
C TYR A 160 -6.25 8.07 -1.08
N LEU A 161 -7.26 8.90 -0.96
CA LEU A 161 -8.64 8.46 -0.96
C LEU A 161 -9.13 8.28 -2.40
N VAL A 162 -9.85 7.21 -2.66
CA VAL A 162 -10.57 7.05 -3.92
C VAL A 162 -11.72 8.07 -3.95
N PRO A 163 -11.81 8.92 -4.99
CA PRO A 163 -12.83 9.95 -5.03
C PRO A 163 -14.23 9.36 -5.25
N MET A 164 -15.21 10.05 -4.69
CA MET A 164 -16.60 9.81 -5.04
C MET A 164 -16.83 10.19 -6.51
N ALA A 165 -17.86 9.61 -7.13
CA ALA A 165 -18.27 10.04 -8.45
C ALA A 165 -18.70 11.51 -8.43
N ALA A 166 -18.28 12.23 -9.45
CA ALA A 166 -18.70 13.62 -9.62
C ALA A 166 -20.21 13.71 -9.92
#